data_8d999802d61a68c2eba298d6d89cd29e
#
_entry.id   8d999802d61a68c2eba298d6d89cd29e
#
_cell.length_a   1.000
_cell.length_b   1.000
_cell.length_c   1.000
_cell.angle_alpha   90.00
_cell.angle_beta   90.00
_cell.angle_gamma   90.00
#
_symmetry.space_group_name_H-M   'P 1'
#
loop_
_entity.id
_entity.type
_entity.pdbx_description
1 polymer ?
#
loop_
_entity_poly.entity_id
_entity_poly.type
_entity_poly.pdbx_seq_one_letter_code
_entity_poly.pdbx_strand_id
1 'polypeptide(L)'
;IHNAINDFVFNGDQRKKIDNIEWQDFQNQIETTQKGFLNLLNIFTPKMKSNSFGRVITIGTNLFQNPVIPYHDYTAAKGGLLSLTRTAAIDLGQFNITVNMVSGGLLKITDASKGTPESVFEYISSITPLRKVTTIEDFSDAVLFFASPWSRAVTGQNLIVDGGLVLN
;
A
#
# COMPACT_ATOMS: atom_id res chain seq x y z
N ILE A 1 -9.55 -7.02 1.25
CA ILE A 1 -8.31 -6.26 1.47
C ILE A 1 -7.15 -7.06 0.91
N HIS A 2 -6.33 -6.44 0.03
CA HIS A 2 -5.10 -7.03 -0.48
C HIS A 2 -3.89 -6.43 0.27
N ASN A 3 -3.36 -7.21 1.20
CA ASN A 3 -2.20 -6.86 2.04
C ASN A 3 -1.04 -7.86 1.88
N ALA A 4 -1.07 -8.71 0.85
CA ALA A 4 0.03 -9.64 0.62
C ALA A 4 1.31 -8.88 0.25
N ILE A 5 2.41 -9.30 0.85
CA ILE A 5 3.77 -8.81 0.59
C ILE A 5 4.68 -10.03 0.50
N ASN A 6 5.66 -10.00 -0.40
CA ASN A 6 6.73 -10.99 -0.41
C ASN A 6 7.65 -10.78 0.79
N ASP A 7 8.53 -11.72 1.09
CA ASP A 7 9.54 -11.60 2.16
C ASP A 7 10.34 -10.30 2.00
N PHE A 8 9.82 -9.24 2.61
CA PHE A 8 10.35 -7.89 2.49
C PHE A 8 10.64 -7.32 3.88
N VAL A 9 11.86 -6.83 4.03
CA VAL A 9 12.33 -6.20 5.28
C VAL A 9 12.93 -4.83 4.92
N PHE A 10 12.58 -3.82 5.70
CA PHE A 10 13.21 -2.51 5.62
C PHE A 10 14.64 -2.58 6.18
N ASN A 11 15.61 -2.92 5.32
CA ASN A 11 17.01 -3.15 5.65
C ASN A 11 17.94 -1.96 5.32
N GLY A 12 17.35 -0.80 5.00
CA GLY A 12 18.09 0.44 4.79
C GLY A 12 19.20 0.33 3.74
N ASP A 13 20.43 0.61 4.13
CA ASP A 13 21.57 0.58 3.22
C ASP A 13 22.02 -0.81 2.77
N GLN A 14 21.53 -1.86 3.40
CA GLN A 14 21.79 -3.25 2.98
C GLN A 14 20.91 -3.68 1.80
N ARG A 15 19.96 -2.85 1.34
CA ARG A 15 19.15 -3.13 0.15
C ARG A 15 20.03 -3.26 -1.10
N LYS A 16 19.55 -3.99 -2.09
CA LYS A 16 20.15 -3.96 -3.43
C LYS A 16 20.03 -2.56 -4.03
N LYS A 17 21.11 -2.10 -4.67
CA LYS A 17 21.16 -0.80 -5.35
C LYS A 17 20.76 -0.96 -6.81
N ILE A 18 20.53 0.15 -7.51
CA ILE A 18 20.06 0.13 -8.91
C ILE A 18 21.02 -0.58 -9.88
N ASP A 19 22.30 -0.62 -9.54
CA ASP A 19 23.38 -1.24 -10.33
C ASP A 19 23.60 -2.73 -10.04
N ASN A 20 22.94 -3.29 -9.03
CA ASN A 20 23.08 -4.70 -8.65
C ASN A 20 21.76 -5.43 -8.33
N ILE A 21 20.61 -4.76 -8.50
CA ILE A 21 19.31 -5.40 -8.41
C ILE A 21 19.01 -6.16 -9.69
N GLU A 22 18.41 -7.33 -9.57
CA GLU A 22 18.12 -8.22 -10.69
C GLU A 22 16.64 -8.19 -11.07
N TRP A 23 16.33 -8.54 -12.31
CA TRP A 23 14.93 -8.63 -12.76
C TRP A 23 14.11 -9.63 -11.94
N GLN A 24 14.73 -10.68 -11.43
CA GLN A 24 14.06 -11.66 -10.56
C GLN A 24 13.52 -11.01 -9.27
N ASP A 25 14.22 -10.02 -8.70
CA ASP A 25 13.76 -9.29 -7.53
C ASP A 25 12.43 -8.57 -7.84
N PHE A 26 12.37 -7.89 -8.99
CA PHE A 26 11.13 -7.26 -9.48
C PHE A 26 10.01 -8.26 -9.71
N GLN A 27 10.30 -9.38 -10.38
CA GLN A 27 9.30 -10.42 -10.64
C GLN A 27 8.67 -10.96 -9.36
N ASN A 28 9.48 -11.23 -8.34
CA ASN A 28 9.02 -11.72 -7.04
C ASN A 28 8.04 -10.74 -6.38
N GLN A 29 8.34 -9.43 -6.39
CA GLN A 29 7.46 -8.39 -5.85
C GLN A 29 6.19 -8.22 -6.67
N ILE A 30 6.30 -8.23 -8.00
CA ILE A 30 5.16 -8.10 -8.93
C ILE A 30 4.21 -9.30 -8.77
N GLU A 31 4.76 -10.51 -8.65
CA GLU A 31 3.96 -11.73 -8.54
C GLU A 31 3.09 -11.71 -7.27
N THR A 32 3.66 -11.36 -6.14
CA THR A 32 2.90 -11.28 -4.89
C THR A 32 1.94 -10.10 -4.90
N THR A 33 2.38 -8.94 -5.37
CA THR A 33 1.63 -7.69 -5.24
C THR A 33 0.56 -7.56 -6.33
N GLN A 34 0.94 -7.66 -7.60
CA GLN A 34 0.04 -7.39 -8.73
C GLN A 34 -0.75 -8.64 -9.15
N LYS A 35 -0.05 -9.77 -9.38
CA LYS A 35 -0.72 -11.04 -9.72
C LYS A 35 -1.60 -11.52 -8.57
N GLY A 36 -1.15 -11.38 -7.30
CA GLY A 36 -1.96 -11.67 -6.13
C GLY A 36 -3.25 -10.85 -6.10
N PHE A 37 -3.18 -9.56 -6.38
CA PHE A 37 -4.35 -8.68 -6.46
C PHE A 37 -5.30 -9.11 -7.60
N LEU A 38 -4.77 -9.38 -8.79
CA LEU A 38 -5.56 -9.84 -9.93
C LEU A 38 -6.29 -11.16 -9.63
N ASN A 39 -5.62 -12.11 -8.97
CA ASN A 39 -6.24 -13.36 -8.55
C ASN A 39 -7.41 -13.14 -7.59
N LEU A 40 -7.27 -12.24 -6.61
CA LEU A 40 -8.36 -11.88 -5.70
C LEU A 40 -9.53 -11.24 -6.44
N LEU A 41 -9.28 -10.32 -7.38
CA LEU A 41 -10.32 -9.72 -8.20
C LEU A 41 -11.08 -10.78 -9.00
N ASN A 42 -10.38 -11.70 -9.66
CA ASN A 42 -11.00 -12.77 -10.45
C ASN A 42 -11.93 -13.67 -9.61
N ILE A 43 -11.56 -13.93 -8.35
CA ILE A 43 -12.35 -14.80 -7.46
C ILE A 43 -13.56 -14.04 -6.88
N PHE A 44 -13.38 -12.81 -6.41
CA PHE A 44 -14.41 -12.12 -5.62
C PHE A 44 -15.33 -11.21 -6.45
N THR A 45 -14.85 -10.68 -7.57
CA THR A 45 -15.62 -9.73 -8.39
C THR A 45 -16.97 -10.32 -8.90
N PRO A 46 -17.07 -11.57 -9.36
CA PRO A 46 -18.35 -12.12 -9.80
C PRO A 46 -19.44 -12.01 -8.73
N LYS A 47 -19.11 -12.35 -7.48
CA LYS A 47 -20.05 -12.25 -6.35
C LYS A 47 -20.36 -10.80 -5.98
N MET A 48 -19.38 -9.92 -6.00
CA MET A 48 -19.58 -8.48 -5.76
C MET A 48 -20.51 -7.88 -6.81
N LYS A 49 -20.32 -8.22 -8.10
CA LYS A 49 -21.19 -7.77 -9.19
C LYS A 49 -22.63 -8.24 -9.03
N SER A 50 -22.83 -9.52 -8.70
CA SER A 50 -24.19 -10.07 -8.49
C SER A 50 -24.91 -9.41 -7.32
N ASN A 51 -24.17 -8.94 -6.31
CA ASN A 51 -24.73 -8.24 -5.16
C ASN A 51 -24.87 -6.73 -5.37
N SER A 52 -24.36 -6.18 -6.48
CA SER A 52 -24.22 -4.73 -6.71
C SER A 52 -23.57 -3.99 -5.53
N PHE A 53 -22.57 -4.65 -4.92
CA PHE A 53 -21.85 -4.13 -3.76
C PHE A 53 -20.46 -4.76 -3.66
N GLY A 54 -19.45 -3.93 -3.44
CA GLY A 54 -18.10 -4.36 -3.13
C GLY A 54 -17.23 -3.23 -2.59
N ARG A 55 -16.27 -3.59 -1.75
CA ARG A 55 -15.23 -2.72 -1.22
C ARG A 55 -13.91 -3.43 -1.38
N VAL A 56 -13.07 -2.92 -2.26
CA VAL A 56 -11.73 -3.46 -2.54
C VAL A 56 -10.70 -2.46 -2.06
N ILE A 57 -9.76 -2.92 -1.24
CA ILE A 57 -8.75 -2.07 -0.64
C ILE A 57 -7.39 -2.71 -0.88
N THR A 58 -6.46 -1.96 -1.44
CA THR A 58 -5.07 -2.35 -1.63
C THR A 58 -4.17 -1.59 -0.65
N ILE A 59 -3.09 -2.23 -0.23
CA ILE A 59 -2.12 -1.63 0.69
C ILE A 59 -0.91 -1.16 -0.11
N GLY A 60 -0.70 0.16 -0.12
CA GLY A 60 0.38 0.85 -0.81
C GLY A 60 1.51 1.28 0.13
N THR A 61 2.30 2.24 -0.34
CA THR A 61 3.41 2.86 0.38
C THR A 61 3.56 4.32 -0.03
N ASN A 62 4.01 5.18 0.86
CA ASN A 62 4.34 6.56 0.53
C ASN A 62 5.70 6.69 -0.22
N LEU A 63 6.47 5.60 -0.32
CA LEU A 63 7.79 5.61 -0.98
C LEU A 63 7.73 5.87 -2.49
N PHE A 64 6.58 5.66 -3.15
CA PHE A 64 6.50 6.01 -4.56
C PHE A 64 6.24 7.51 -4.80
N GLN A 65 5.80 8.26 -3.78
CA GLN A 65 5.77 9.73 -3.83
C GLN A 65 7.05 10.33 -3.27
N ASN A 66 7.60 9.77 -2.17
CA ASN A 66 8.80 10.27 -1.52
C ASN A 66 9.78 9.12 -1.23
N PRO A 67 10.63 8.74 -2.20
CA PRO A 67 11.53 7.58 -2.11
C PRO A 67 12.77 7.88 -1.25
N VAL A 68 12.58 8.23 0.01
CA VAL A 68 13.66 8.52 0.97
C VAL A 68 14.67 7.39 1.10
N ILE A 69 14.22 6.15 0.96
CA ILE A 69 15.05 4.96 0.79
C ILE A 69 14.55 4.22 -0.46
N PRO A 70 15.37 4.13 -1.52
CA PRO A 70 14.93 3.59 -2.80
C PRO A 70 14.95 2.05 -2.83
N TYR A 71 13.88 1.43 -2.38
CA TYR A 71 13.60 0.01 -2.58
C TYR A 71 12.97 -0.17 -3.97
N HIS A 72 13.80 -0.38 -4.98
CA HIS A 72 13.42 -0.28 -6.39
C HIS A 72 12.31 -1.24 -6.80
N ASP A 73 12.46 -2.52 -6.50
CA ASP A 73 11.51 -3.61 -6.80
C ASP A 73 10.19 -3.44 -6.07
N TYR A 74 10.27 -3.23 -4.76
CA TYR A 74 9.09 -3.00 -3.89
C TYR A 74 8.29 -1.78 -4.34
N THR A 75 8.98 -0.64 -4.52
CA THR A 75 8.32 0.62 -4.88
C THR A 75 7.70 0.54 -6.27
N ALA A 76 8.38 -0.10 -7.24
CA ALA A 76 7.83 -0.34 -8.58
C ALA A 76 6.59 -1.22 -8.54
N ALA A 77 6.61 -2.32 -7.77
CA ALA A 77 5.47 -3.21 -7.64
C ALA A 77 4.27 -2.51 -6.98
N LYS A 78 4.48 -1.72 -5.93
CA LYS A 78 3.43 -0.94 -5.27
C LYS A 78 2.90 0.20 -6.16
N GLY A 79 3.75 0.83 -6.98
CA GLY A 79 3.32 1.80 -7.99
C GLY A 79 2.42 1.17 -9.07
N GLY A 80 2.79 -0.02 -9.55
CA GLY A 80 1.95 -0.79 -10.46
C GLY A 80 0.62 -1.21 -9.82
N LEU A 81 0.61 -1.56 -8.54
CA LEU A 81 -0.63 -1.85 -7.80
C LEU A 81 -1.53 -0.61 -7.70
N LEU A 82 -0.98 0.60 -7.55
CA LEU A 82 -1.76 1.83 -7.58
C LEU A 82 -2.42 2.03 -8.95
N SER A 83 -1.69 1.78 -10.02
CA SER A 83 -2.25 1.83 -11.39
C SER A 83 -3.40 0.83 -11.55
N LEU A 84 -3.22 -0.42 -11.12
CA LEU A 84 -4.27 -1.45 -11.15
C LEU A 84 -5.47 -1.07 -10.27
N THR A 85 -5.26 -0.45 -9.11
CA THR A 85 -6.33 0.07 -8.24
C THR A 85 -7.21 1.06 -9.00
N ARG A 86 -6.62 1.98 -9.75
CA ARG A 86 -7.33 3.00 -10.52
C ARG A 86 -8.08 2.41 -11.71
N THR A 87 -7.45 1.53 -12.49
CA THR A 87 -8.10 0.90 -13.65
C THR A 87 -9.23 -0.02 -13.21
N ALA A 88 -9.05 -0.80 -12.15
CA ALA A 88 -10.11 -1.63 -11.57
C ALA A 88 -11.28 -0.79 -11.03
N ALA A 89 -11.01 0.40 -10.48
CA ALA A 89 -12.07 1.31 -10.04
C ALA A 89 -12.97 1.78 -11.19
N ILE A 90 -12.38 2.04 -12.36
CA ILE A 90 -13.15 2.41 -13.58
C ILE A 90 -14.04 1.24 -14.03
N ASP A 91 -13.47 0.04 -14.13
CA ASP A 91 -14.20 -1.13 -14.62
C ASP A 91 -15.33 -1.57 -13.69
N LEU A 92 -15.12 -1.46 -12.38
CA LEU A 92 -16.02 -2.01 -11.37
C LEU A 92 -17.03 -1.00 -10.82
N GLY A 93 -16.81 0.30 -11.03
CA GLY A 93 -17.65 1.37 -10.48
C GLY A 93 -19.13 1.25 -10.91
N GLN A 94 -19.41 0.85 -12.13
CA GLN A 94 -20.78 0.63 -12.65
C GLN A 94 -21.57 -0.44 -11.85
N PHE A 95 -20.89 -1.30 -11.09
CA PHE A 95 -21.49 -2.33 -10.22
C PHE A 95 -21.54 -1.92 -8.75
N ASN A 96 -21.35 -0.61 -8.44
CA ASN A 96 -21.29 -0.10 -7.06
C ASN A 96 -20.15 -0.76 -6.23
N ILE A 97 -19.06 -1.10 -6.90
CA ILE A 97 -17.84 -1.63 -6.28
C ILE A 97 -16.80 -0.52 -6.26
N THR A 98 -16.31 -0.16 -5.07
CA THR A 98 -15.22 0.80 -4.94
C THR A 98 -13.87 0.09 -4.81
N VAL A 99 -12.83 0.66 -5.40
CA VAL A 99 -11.46 0.14 -5.32
C VAL A 99 -10.56 1.30 -4.93
N ASN A 100 -9.93 1.22 -3.76
CA ASN A 100 -9.07 2.28 -3.23
C ASN A 100 -7.77 1.71 -2.66
N MET A 101 -6.78 2.56 -2.50
CA MET A 101 -5.50 2.24 -1.87
C MET A 101 -5.34 3.03 -0.58
N VAL A 102 -4.79 2.38 0.44
CA VAL A 102 -4.24 3.04 1.63
C VAL A 102 -2.73 2.86 1.61
N SER A 103 -1.99 3.96 1.62
CA SER A 103 -0.53 3.97 1.57
C SER A 103 0.05 4.41 2.92
N GLY A 104 0.85 3.55 3.53
CA GLY A 104 1.53 3.86 4.78
C GLY A 104 2.94 4.41 4.55
N GLY A 105 3.42 5.14 5.56
CA GLY A 105 4.85 5.30 5.81
C GLY A 105 5.42 4.10 6.56
N LEU A 106 6.55 4.27 7.22
CA LEU A 106 7.10 3.26 8.12
C LEU A 106 6.20 3.14 9.35
N LEU A 107 5.52 2.00 9.49
CA LEU A 107 4.70 1.70 10.66
C LEU A 107 5.57 1.14 11.79
N LYS A 108 5.31 1.59 13.02
CA LYS A 108 6.02 1.07 14.19
C LYS A 108 5.50 -0.31 14.55
N ILE A 109 6.45 -1.24 14.69
CA ILE A 109 6.27 -2.65 15.10
C ILE A 109 5.39 -3.45 14.13
N THR A 110 5.96 -3.69 12.94
CA THR A 110 5.48 -4.72 12.02
C THR A 110 6.62 -5.72 11.74
N ASP A 111 6.31 -6.88 11.15
CA ASP A 111 7.36 -7.82 10.74
C ASP A 111 8.36 -7.18 9.77
N ALA A 112 7.90 -6.31 8.87
CA ALA A 112 8.76 -5.60 7.94
C ALA A 112 9.65 -4.55 8.62
N SER A 113 9.21 -3.94 9.72
CA SER A 113 9.90 -2.86 10.41
C SER A 113 10.63 -3.28 11.68
N LYS A 114 10.51 -4.55 12.12
CA LYS A 114 11.09 -5.05 13.38
C LYS A 114 12.61 -4.90 13.49
N GLY A 115 13.31 -4.83 12.35
CA GLY A 115 14.76 -4.58 12.29
C GLY A 115 15.16 -3.11 12.23
N THR A 116 14.20 -2.18 12.23
CA THR A 116 14.46 -0.75 12.13
C THR A 116 14.93 -0.20 13.48
N PRO A 117 16.08 0.49 13.54
CA PRO A 117 16.57 1.10 14.77
C PRO A 117 15.60 2.15 15.34
N GLU A 118 15.50 2.26 16.67
CA GLU A 118 14.63 3.26 17.33
C GLU A 118 14.94 4.70 16.89
N SER A 119 16.22 5.02 16.66
CA SER A 119 16.63 6.33 16.17
C SER A 119 15.99 6.73 14.84
N VAL A 120 15.62 5.77 13.98
CA VAL A 120 14.90 6.03 12.73
C VAL A 120 13.45 6.43 13.04
N PHE A 121 12.80 5.78 13.98
CA PHE A 121 11.44 6.14 14.41
C PHE A 121 11.43 7.52 15.09
N GLU A 122 12.42 7.82 15.94
CA GLU A 122 12.59 9.14 16.57
C GLU A 122 12.77 10.23 15.49
N TYR A 123 13.61 9.99 14.50
CA TYR A 123 13.83 10.92 13.39
C TYR A 123 12.52 11.16 12.62
N ILE A 124 11.82 10.11 12.21
CA ILE A 124 10.52 10.23 11.50
C ILE A 124 9.54 11.03 12.33
N SER A 125 9.41 10.71 13.61
CA SER A 125 8.53 11.45 14.52
C SER A 125 8.89 12.94 14.59
N SER A 126 10.19 13.27 14.58
CA SER A 126 10.65 14.67 14.67
C SER A 126 10.30 15.51 13.44
N ILE A 127 10.25 14.90 12.25
CA ILE A 127 9.97 15.59 10.97
C ILE A 127 8.50 15.48 10.53
N THR A 128 7.73 14.56 11.11
CA THR A 128 6.32 14.36 10.77
C THR A 128 5.46 15.48 11.39
N PRO A 129 4.52 16.08 10.66
CA PRO A 129 3.62 17.11 11.20
C PRO A 129 2.89 16.71 12.48
N LEU A 130 2.38 15.46 12.56
CA LEU A 130 1.71 14.95 13.77
C LEU A 130 2.68 14.57 14.90
N ARG A 131 4.00 14.73 14.70
CA ARG A 131 5.03 14.46 15.73
C ARG A 131 4.97 13.03 16.29
N LYS A 132 4.52 12.09 15.49
CA LYS A 132 4.47 10.68 15.85
C LYS A 132 4.78 9.79 14.65
N VAL A 133 5.21 8.56 14.93
CA VAL A 133 5.23 7.49 13.93
C VAL A 133 3.83 6.88 13.87
N THR A 134 3.34 6.63 12.67
CA THR A 134 2.04 5.98 12.44
C THR A 134 2.04 4.57 13.02
N THR A 135 1.01 4.23 13.78
CA THR A 135 0.81 2.90 14.33
C THR A 135 -0.04 2.01 13.40
N ILE A 136 -0.14 0.74 13.75
CA ILE A 136 -1.01 -0.21 13.04
C ILE A 136 -2.48 0.22 13.16
N GLU A 137 -2.88 0.72 14.33
CA GLU A 137 -4.23 1.21 14.61
C GLU A 137 -4.56 2.44 13.75
N ASP A 138 -3.68 3.46 13.74
CA ASP A 138 -3.84 4.65 12.88
C ASP A 138 -4.06 4.26 11.41
N PHE A 139 -3.30 3.28 10.93
CA PHE A 139 -3.39 2.81 9.56
C PHE A 139 -4.67 2.00 9.31
N SER A 140 -5.05 1.14 10.25
CA SER A 140 -6.24 0.30 10.15
C SER A 140 -7.53 1.10 10.14
N ASP A 141 -7.59 2.23 10.84
CA ASP A 141 -8.74 3.13 10.84
C ASP A 141 -9.04 3.67 9.43
N ALA A 142 -8.02 4.01 8.66
CA ALA A 142 -8.20 4.41 7.26
C ALA A 142 -8.67 3.25 6.36
N VAL A 143 -8.20 2.04 6.62
CA VAL A 143 -8.68 0.83 5.92
C VAL A 143 -10.16 0.59 6.27
N LEU A 144 -10.56 0.72 7.54
CA LEU A 144 -11.94 0.60 7.98
C LEU A 144 -12.84 1.68 7.37
N PHE A 145 -12.35 2.92 7.22
CA PHE A 145 -13.08 3.95 6.49
C PHE A 145 -13.43 3.51 5.07
N PHE A 146 -12.48 2.99 4.30
CA PHE A 146 -12.75 2.51 2.95
C PHE A 146 -13.61 1.24 2.91
N ALA A 147 -13.58 0.42 3.94
CA ALA A 147 -14.45 -0.75 4.07
C ALA A 147 -15.89 -0.39 4.45
N SER A 148 -16.11 0.79 5.01
CA SER A 148 -17.39 1.25 5.56
C SER A 148 -18.30 1.88 4.49
N PRO A 149 -19.59 2.09 4.81
CA PRO A 149 -20.51 2.87 3.97
C PRO A 149 -20.13 4.36 3.83
N TRP A 150 -19.28 4.88 4.70
CA TRP A 150 -18.88 6.29 4.67
C TRP A 150 -18.06 6.66 3.42
N SER A 151 -17.37 5.68 2.83
CA SER A 151 -16.60 5.86 1.61
C SER A 151 -17.36 5.52 0.33
N ARG A 152 -18.69 5.42 0.35
CA ARG A 152 -19.51 4.94 -0.79
C ARG A 152 -19.35 5.72 -2.09
N ALA A 153 -18.91 6.98 -2.02
CA ALA A 153 -18.66 7.85 -3.18
C ALA A 153 -17.16 8.03 -3.46
N VAL A 154 -16.29 7.22 -2.85
CA VAL A 154 -14.84 7.32 -2.99
C VAL A 154 -14.32 6.06 -3.69
N THR A 155 -13.74 6.23 -4.89
CA THR A 155 -13.12 5.14 -5.64
C THR A 155 -11.92 5.63 -6.46
N GLY A 156 -10.96 4.77 -6.73
CA GLY A 156 -9.74 5.09 -7.47
C GLY A 156 -8.73 5.95 -6.69
N GLN A 157 -8.96 6.17 -5.39
CA GLN A 157 -8.13 7.05 -4.58
C GLN A 157 -6.97 6.30 -3.90
N ASN A 158 -5.93 7.07 -3.62
CA ASN A 158 -4.83 6.66 -2.76
C ASN A 158 -4.80 7.60 -1.54
N LEU A 159 -5.11 7.08 -0.38
CA LEU A 159 -5.02 7.82 0.88
C LEU A 159 -3.70 7.52 1.56
N ILE A 160 -2.89 8.56 1.78
CA ILE A 160 -1.64 8.44 2.51
C ILE A 160 -1.92 8.59 4.01
N VAL A 161 -1.43 7.64 4.79
CA VAL A 161 -1.55 7.59 6.25
C VAL A 161 -0.14 7.46 6.84
N ASP A 162 0.49 8.60 7.03
CA ASP A 162 1.88 8.69 7.51
C ASP A 162 2.12 9.89 8.45
N GLY A 163 1.04 10.43 9.02
CA GLY A 163 1.10 11.58 9.91
C GLY A 163 1.41 12.92 9.22
N GLY A 164 1.28 12.95 7.88
CA GLY A 164 1.56 14.12 7.06
C GLY A 164 3.03 14.24 6.64
N LEU A 165 3.80 13.16 6.73
CA LEU A 165 5.20 13.12 6.27
C LEU A 165 5.30 13.40 4.76
N VAL A 166 4.34 12.90 4.00
CA VAL A 166 4.18 13.16 2.57
C VAL A 166 2.87 13.91 2.35
N LEU A 167 2.96 15.07 1.74
CA LEU A 167 1.82 15.88 1.31
C LEU A 167 1.67 15.76 -0.22
N ASN A 168 0.47 15.46 -0.70
CA ASN A 168 0.12 15.42 -2.13
C ASN A 168 -0.42 16.76 -2.57
#